data_ccd2878eb0b2e47869b8d47b06f47f4c
#
_entry.id   ccd2878eb0b2e47869b8d47b06f47f4c
#
_cell.length_a   1.000
_cell.length_b   1.000
_cell.length_c   1.000
_cell.angle_alpha   90.00
_cell.angle_beta   90.00
_cell.angle_gamma   90.00
#
_symmetry.space_group_name_H-M   'P 1'
#
loop_
_entity.id
_entity.type
_entity.pdbx_description
1 polymer ?
#
loop_
_entity_poly.entity_id
_entity_poly.type
_entity_poly.pdbx_seq_one_letter_code
_entity_poly.pdbx_strand_id
1 'polypeptide(L)'
;MRVVTIEDASDFGGVRANVRRVAAAMDRQTQGEAVIAKMDARLDRSAGAWRGATALYITPGGFTGGQGTLVHQILKSAGLTPTPPGPGFQPISLEQMALRPPRALVLGFFQDLMANNHWSLGRHQVMRRVAAERTVASLPGSMLGCPDPAAAEAVEILAAKAPR
;
A
#
# COMPACT_ATOMS: atom_id res chain seq x y z
N MET A 1 29.65 -5.46 18.33
CA MET A 1 28.24 -5.59 17.87
C MET A 1 28.20 -5.13 16.41
N ARG A 2 27.68 -5.94 15.49
CA ARG A 2 27.58 -5.58 14.06
C ARG A 2 26.20 -4.95 13.83
N VAL A 3 26.14 -3.70 13.44
CA VAL A 3 24.90 -2.96 13.15
C VAL A 3 24.62 -3.03 11.65
N VAL A 4 23.37 -3.35 11.28
CA VAL A 4 22.91 -3.34 9.88
C VAL A 4 21.91 -2.22 9.73
N THR A 5 22.18 -1.27 8.85
CA THR A 5 21.26 -0.19 8.53
C THR A 5 20.37 -0.61 7.37
N ILE A 6 19.07 -0.52 7.55
CA ILE A 6 18.06 -0.72 6.50
C ILE A 6 17.66 0.68 5.99
N GLU A 7 17.60 0.83 4.68
CA GLU A 7 17.14 2.08 4.06
C GLU A 7 15.62 2.10 3.93
N ASP A 8 15.04 3.29 4.01
CA ASP A 8 13.63 3.47 3.68
C ASP A 8 13.43 3.19 2.19
N ALA A 9 12.57 2.21 1.87
CA ALA A 9 12.35 1.79 0.50
C ALA A 9 10.97 2.23 0.02
N SER A 10 10.95 3.05 -1.01
CA SER A 10 9.74 3.55 -1.66
C SER A 10 9.19 2.63 -2.76
N ASP A 11 9.90 1.55 -3.08
CA ASP A 11 9.54 0.58 -4.11
C ASP A 11 10.03 -0.84 -3.79
N PHE A 12 9.61 -1.82 -4.60
CA PHE A 12 10.04 -3.22 -4.43
C PHE A 12 11.50 -3.46 -4.79
N GLY A 13 12.15 -2.57 -5.53
CA GLY A 13 13.60 -2.61 -5.76
C GLY A 13 14.38 -2.36 -4.48
N GLY A 14 14.00 -1.33 -3.74
CA GLY A 14 14.54 -1.03 -2.41
C GLY A 14 14.27 -2.14 -1.39
N VAL A 15 13.07 -2.74 -1.43
CA VAL A 15 12.75 -3.90 -0.57
C VAL A 15 13.71 -5.07 -0.86
N ARG A 16 13.96 -5.40 -2.14
CA ARG A 16 14.93 -6.45 -2.50
C ARG A 16 16.34 -6.13 -1.98
N ALA A 17 16.76 -4.88 -2.13
CA ALA A 17 18.07 -4.44 -1.65
C ALA A 17 18.20 -4.60 -0.12
N ASN A 18 17.17 -4.26 0.63
CA ASN A 18 17.14 -4.43 2.08
C ASN A 18 17.19 -5.91 2.49
N VAL A 19 16.43 -6.79 1.83
CA VAL A 19 16.48 -8.23 2.09
C VAL A 19 17.90 -8.79 1.85
N ARG A 20 18.55 -8.42 0.73
CA ARG A 20 19.93 -8.83 0.44
C ARG A 20 20.91 -8.34 1.49
N ARG A 21 20.78 -7.08 1.93
CA ARG A 21 21.65 -6.49 2.95
C ARG A 21 21.53 -7.22 4.29
N VAL A 22 20.32 -7.52 4.72
CA VAL A 22 20.07 -8.30 5.95
C VAL A 22 20.61 -9.72 5.80
N ALA A 23 20.31 -10.41 4.71
CA ALA A 23 20.75 -11.77 4.44
C ALA A 23 22.28 -11.89 4.41
N ALA A 24 22.98 -10.91 3.78
CA ALA A 24 24.43 -10.85 3.77
C ALA A 24 25.03 -10.67 5.18
N ALA A 25 24.40 -9.83 6.00
CA ALA A 25 24.85 -9.59 7.37
C ALA A 25 24.70 -10.81 8.30
N MET A 26 23.78 -11.72 7.94
CA MET A 26 23.47 -12.95 8.68
C MET A 26 24.14 -14.19 8.05
N ASP A 27 24.94 -14.07 7.00
CA ASP A 27 25.49 -15.16 6.19
C ASP A 27 24.41 -16.13 5.67
N ARG A 28 23.26 -15.55 5.23
CA ARG A 28 22.06 -16.26 4.76
C ARG A 28 21.60 -15.83 3.35
N GLN A 29 22.55 -15.59 2.44
CA GLN A 29 22.28 -15.07 1.11
C GLN A 29 21.29 -15.93 0.31
N THR A 30 21.42 -17.26 0.36
CA THR A 30 20.51 -18.18 -0.33
C THR A 30 19.08 -18.05 0.18
N GLN A 31 18.90 -17.91 1.51
CA GLN A 31 17.57 -17.69 2.10
C GLN A 31 17.00 -16.32 1.70
N GLY A 32 17.85 -15.28 1.63
CA GLY A 32 17.45 -13.96 1.17
C GLY A 32 16.91 -14.00 -0.26
N GLU A 33 17.63 -14.64 -1.20
CA GLU A 33 17.14 -14.79 -2.58
C GLU A 33 15.85 -15.63 -2.66
N ALA A 34 15.68 -16.64 -1.82
CA ALA A 34 14.43 -17.41 -1.75
C ALA A 34 13.24 -16.55 -1.27
N VAL A 35 13.45 -15.63 -0.33
CA VAL A 35 12.44 -14.65 0.11
C VAL A 35 12.08 -13.70 -1.03
N ILE A 36 13.08 -13.17 -1.74
CA ILE A 36 12.87 -12.29 -2.89
C ILE A 36 12.08 -13.01 -3.98
N ALA A 37 12.45 -14.25 -4.33
CA ALA A 37 11.77 -15.02 -5.35
C ALA A 37 10.27 -15.26 -5.01
N LYS A 38 9.95 -15.50 -3.73
CA LYS A 38 8.56 -15.63 -3.28
C LYS A 38 7.79 -14.31 -3.41
N MET A 39 8.42 -13.20 -3.04
CA MET A 39 7.85 -11.86 -3.20
C MET A 39 7.57 -11.56 -4.67
N ASP A 40 8.55 -11.80 -5.55
CA ASP A 40 8.46 -11.53 -6.98
C ASP A 40 7.37 -12.38 -7.64
N ALA A 41 7.27 -13.65 -7.29
CA ALA A 41 6.21 -14.53 -7.78
C ALA A 41 4.79 -14.04 -7.38
N ARG A 42 4.64 -13.39 -6.20
CA ARG A 42 3.37 -12.76 -5.81
C ARG A 42 3.07 -11.52 -6.66
N LEU A 43 4.07 -10.67 -6.86
CA LEU A 43 3.94 -9.46 -7.68
C LEU A 43 3.55 -9.81 -9.12
N ASP A 44 4.21 -10.81 -9.72
CA ASP A 44 3.95 -11.24 -11.10
C ASP A 44 2.52 -11.77 -11.26
N ARG A 45 2.02 -12.59 -10.33
CA ARG A 45 0.65 -13.10 -10.37
C ARG A 45 -0.41 -12.03 -10.19
N SER A 46 -0.06 -10.94 -9.54
CA SER A 46 -0.98 -9.86 -9.17
C SER A 46 -0.93 -8.68 -10.12
N ALA A 47 0.04 -8.67 -11.05
CA ALA A 47 0.33 -7.55 -11.92
C ALA A 47 -0.87 -7.17 -12.80
N GLY A 48 -1.19 -5.86 -12.83
CA GLY A 48 -2.17 -5.32 -13.77
C GLY A 48 -3.63 -5.74 -13.56
N ALA A 49 -3.97 -6.43 -12.49
CA ALA A 49 -5.31 -6.97 -12.23
C ALA A 49 -6.43 -5.91 -12.36
N TRP A 50 -6.19 -4.69 -11.93
CA TRP A 50 -7.16 -3.59 -11.96
C TRP A 50 -7.22 -2.80 -13.27
N ARG A 51 -6.39 -3.11 -14.27
CA ARG A 51 -6.42 -2.53 -15.62
C ARG A 51 -6.46 -1.00 -15.66
N GLY A 52 -5.76 -0.33 -14.75
CA GLY A 52 -5.68 1.13 -14.68
C GLY A 52 -6.83 1.82 -13.95
N ALA A 53 -7.70 1.10 -13.26
CA ALA A 53 -8.78 1.72 -12.49
C ALA A 53 -8.22 2.71 -11.44
N THR A 54 -8.91 3.85 -11.25
CA THR A 54 -8.48 4.87 -10.28
C THR A 54 -8.67 4.37 -8.84
N ALA A 55 -7.67 4.63 -8.00
CA ALA A 55 -7.72 4.26 -6.60
C ALA A 55 -7.29 5.41 -5.68
N LEU A 56 -7.96 5.53 -4.54
CA LEU A 56 -7.54 6.36 -3.44
C LEU A 56 -7.15 5.47 -2.26
N TYR A 57 -5.93 5.62 -1.79
CA TYR A 57 -5.51 5.10 -0.50
C TYR A 57 -5.79 6.14 0.58
N ILE A 58 -6.25 5.72 1.75
CA ILE A 58 -6.54 6.63 2.86
C ILE A 58 -6.10 6.03 4.19
N THR A 59 -5.47 6.86 5.03
CA THR A 59 -5.21 6.57 6.44
C THR A 59 -6.28 7.18 7.34
N PRO A 60 -6.42 6.74 8.60
CA PRO A 60 -7.35 7.36 9.57
C PRO A 60 -7.08 8.85 9.81
N GLY A 61 -5.84 9.31 9.64
CA GLY A 61 -5.45 10.73 9.70
C GLY A 61 -5.86 11.56 8.48
N GLY A 62 -6.44 10.94 7.45
CA GLY A 62 -6.88 11.66 6.26
C GLY A 62 -5.76 11.96 5.26
N PHE A 63 -4.73 11.13 5.23
CA PHE A 63 -3.63 11.24 4.27
C PHE A 63 -3.69 10.11 3.25
N THR A 64 -3.21 10.40 2.04
CA THR A 64 -2.94 9.44 0.96
C THR A 64 -1.45 9.34 0.67
N GLY A 65 -1.00 8.19 0.15
CA GLY A 65 0.38 8.01 -0.30
C GLY A 65 0.51 8.22 -1.81
N GLY A 66 1.29 9.21 -2.21
CA GLY A 66 1.61 9.54 -3.60
C GLY A 66 2.96 9.00 -4.07
N GLN A 67 3.47 9.53 -5.16
CA GLN A 67 4.75 9.13 -5.77
C GLN A 67 5.90 9.17 -4.75
N GLY A 68 6.79 8.20 -4.81
CA GLY A 68 7.90 8.06 -3.86
C GLY A 68 7.50 7.41 -2.53
N THR A 69 6.29 6.83 -2.42
CA THR A 69 5.89 6.01 -1.27
C THR A 69 5.69 4.56 -1.68
N LEU A 70 5.98 3.62 -0.78
CA LEU A 70 5.76 2.19 -1.01
C LEU A 70 4.28 1.88 -1.27
N VAL A 71 3.36 2.60 -0.62
CA VAL A 71 1.91 2.48 -0.84
C VAL A 71 1.54 2.79 -2.28
N HIS A 72 2.11 3.85 -2.87
CA HIS A 72 1.90 4.16 -4.29
C HIS A 72 2.35 3.01 -5.18
N GLN A 73 3.50 2.41 -4.87
CA GLN A 73 4.02 1.28 -5.62
C GLN A 73 3.15 0.02 -5.46
N ILE A 74 2.61 -0.24 -4.27
CA ILE A 74 1.66 -1.34 -4.02
C ILE A 74 0.43 -1.19 -4.92
N LEU A 75 -0.20 -0.01 -4.95
CA LEU A 75 -1.35 0.26 -5.81
C LEU A 75 -1.03 0.06 -7.29
N LYS A 76 0.09 0.62 -7.76
CA LYS A 76 0.54 0.48 -9.15
C LYS A 76 0.80 -0.98 -9.54
N SER A 77 1.43 -1.75 -8.67
CA SER A 77 1.73 -3.17 -8.94
C SER A 77 0.45 -4.00 -9.10
N ALA A 78 -0.62 -3.68 -8.38
CA ALA A 78 -1.94 -4.29 -8.57
C ALA A 78 -2.65 -3.81 -9.86
N GLY A 79 -2.08 -2.86 -10.60
CA GLY A 79 -2.69 -2.27 -11.81
C GLY A 79 -3.66 -1.14 -11.53
N LEU A 80 -3.63 -0.55 -10.34
CA LEU A 80 -4.41 0.63 -9.98
C LEU A 80 -3.69 1.92 -10.40
N THR A 81 -4.46 2.98 -10.66
CA THR A 81 -3.96 4.34 -10.87
C THR A 81 -4.22 5.16 -9.60
N PRO A 82 -3.18 5.43 -8.78
CA PRO A 82 -3.35 6.21 -7.55
C PRO A 82 -3.79 7.64 -7.83
N THR A 83 -4.76 8.12 -7.04
CA THR A 83 -5.29 9.50 -7.10
C THR A 83 -5.37 10.10 -5.70
N PRO A 84 -5.16 11.43 -5.54
CA PRO A 84 -4.67 12.37 -6.55
C PRO A 84 -3.21 12.08 -6.93
N PRO A 85 -2.76 12.47 -8.12
CA PRO A 85 -1.35 12.40 -8.47
C PRO A 85 -0.57 13.44 -7.67
N GLY A 86 0.59 13.04 -7.13
CA GLY A 86 1.47 13.96 -6.39
C GLY A 86 2.53 13.19 -5.60
N PRO A 87 3.59 13.87 -5.10
CA PRO A 87 4.67 13.24 -4.36
C PRO A 87 4.33 13.07 -2.87
N GLY A 88 4.90 12.04 -2.26
CA GLY A 88 4.87 11.82 -0.82
C GLY A 88 3.48 11.61 -0.22
N PHE A 89 3.35 11.83 1.06
CA PHE A 89 2.04 11.80 1.75
C PHE A 89 1.35 13.15 1.67
N GLN A 90 0.08 13.16 1.29
CA GLN A 90 -0.72 14.37 1.08
C GLN A 90 -2.06 14.26 1.80
N PRO A 91 -2.61 15.39 2.30
CA PRO A 91 -3.97 15.41 2.84
C PRO A 91 -4.98 15.18 1.71
N ILE A 92 -6.08 14.51 2.04
CA ILE A 92 -7.16 14.23 1.09
C ILE A 92 -8.13 15.40 1.05
N SER A 93 -8.50 15.82 -0.16
CA SER A 93 -9.57 16.79 -0.38
C SER A 93 -10.93 16.10 -0.49
N LEU A 94 -11.83 16.40 0.44
CA LEU A 94 -13.21 15.91 0.41
C LEU A 94 -13.98 16.45 -0.81
N GLU A 95 -13.68 17.66 -1.25
CA GLU A 95 -14.27 18.26 -2.45
C GLU A 95 -13.87 17.46 -3.71
N GLN A 96 -12.58 17.18 -3.89
CA GLN A 96 -12.12 16.36 -5.01
C GLN A 96 -12.75 14.97 -4.98
N MET A 97 -12.89 14.38 -3.80
CA MET A 97 -13.54 13.07 -3.64
C MET A 97 -15.04 13.11 -3.98
N ALA A 98 -15.73 14.22 -3.67
CA ALA A 98 -17.14 14.41 -4.03
C ALA A 98 -17.33 14.59 -5.54
N LEU A 99 -16.45 15.37 -6.18
CA LEU A 99 -16.52 15.68 -7.61
C LEU A 99 -16.02 14.54 -8.51
N ARG A 100 -14.99 13.82 -8.05
CA ARG A 100 -14.33 12.73 -8.80
C ARG A 100 -14.04 11.55 -7.89
N PRO A 101 -15.07 10.79 -7.47
CA PRO A 101 -14.85 9.65 -6.58
C PRO A 101 -14.00 8.60 -7.28
N PRO A 102 -13.03 7.98 -6.56
CA PRO A 102 -12.20 6.92 -7.10
C PRO A 102 -13.05 5.68 -7.41
N ARG A 103 -12.60 4.82 -8.32
CA ARG A 103 -13.24 3.53 -8.55
C ARG A 103 -13.01 2.56 -7.40
N ALA A 104 -11.86 2.64 -6.74
CA ALA A 104 -11.48 1.82 -5.60
C ALA A 104 -11.00 2.69 -4.44
N LEU A 105 -11.47 2.40 -3.24
CA LEU A 105 -10.96 2.96 -2.00
C LEU A 105 -10.21 1.87 -1.23
N VAL A 106 -8.98 2.17 -0.83
CA VAL A 106 -8.12 1.29 -0.05
C VAL A 106 -7.86 1.93 1.30
N LEU A 107 -8.24 1.24 2.37
CA LEU A 107 -8.04 1.71 3.74
C LEU A 107 -6.72 1.14 4.28
N GLY A 108 -5.87 1.99 4.87
CA GLY A 108 -4.63 1.56 5.52
C GLY A 108 -4.61 1.92 6.98
N PHE A 109 -4.07 1.03 7.83
CA PHE A 109 -3.94 1.22 9.29
C PHE A 109 -5.27 1.32 10.07
N PHE A 110 -6.42 1.08 9.44
CA PHE A 110 -7.71 1.23 10.13
C PHE A 110 -7.92 0.17 11.20
N GLN A 111 -7.38 -1.03 11.03
CA GLN A 111 -7.49 -2.11 12.02
C GLN A 111 -6.74 -1.77 13.31
N ASP A 112 -5.60 -1.07 13.19
CA ASP A 112 -4.74 -0.72 14.31
C ASP A 112 -5.30 0.46 15.12
N LEU A 113 -6.16 1.29 14.52
CA LEU A 113 -6.67 2.55 15.09
C LEU A 113 -8.17 2.54 15.38
N MET A 114 -8.92 1.52 14.94
CA MET A 114 -10.37 1.40 15.20
C MET A 114 -10.69 1.26 16.69
N ALA A 115 -9.74 0.81 17.52
CA ALA A 115 -9.91 0.75 18.96
C ALA A 115 -10.19 2.13 19.62
N ASN A 116 -9.82 3.24 18.94
CA ASN A 116 -9.90 4.58 19.52
C ASN A 116 -10.90 5.54 18.85
N ASN A 117 -11.68 5.08 17.87
CA ASN A 117 -12.78 5.83 17.22
C ASN A 117 -12.44 7.27 16.75
N HIS A 118 -11.17 7.54 16.39
CA HIS A 118 -10.67 8.87 16.04
C HIS A 118 -10.65 9.19 14.53
N TRP A 119 -11.48 8.53 13.73
CA TRP A 119 -11.56 8.84 12.31
C TRP A 119 -12.41 10.10 12.06
N SER A 120 -11.78 11.27 12.11
CA SER A 120 -12.46 12.56 11.92
C SER A 120 -13.11 12.70 10.54
N LEU A 121 -12.44 12.24 9.47
CA LEU A 121 -13.01 12.23 8.11
C LEU A 121 -14.20 11.28 7.96
N GLY A 122 -14.28 10.21 8.72
CA GLY A 122 -15.40 9.27 8.72
C GLY A 122 -16.72 9.85 9.20
N ARG A 123 -16.69 11.02 9.85
CA ARG A 123 -17.91 11.76 10.24
C ARG A 123 -18.51 12.52 9.05
N HIS A 124 -17.75 12.77 7.99
CA HIS A 124 -18.22 13.53 6.83
C HIS A 124 -19.10 12.63 5.94
N GLN A 125 -20.30 13.13 5.56
CA GLN A 125 -21.27 12.34 4.79
C GLN A 125 -20.73 11.84 3.46
N VAL A 126 -19.97 12.67 2.73
CA VAL A 126 -19.34 12.28 1.46
C VAL A 126 -18.37 11.11 1.69
N MET A 127 -17.54 11.19 2.74
CA MET A 127 -16.57 10.13 3.04
C MET A 127 -17.28 8.82 3.39
N ARG A 128 -18.32 8.86 4.21
CA ARG A 128 -19.08 7.66 4.57
C ARG A 128 -19.70 6.98 3.36
N ARG A 129 -20.27 7.78 2.44
CA ARG A 129 -20.85 7.24 1.21
C ARG A 129 -19.79 6.60 0.32
N VAL A 130 -18.69 7.32 0.04
CA VAL A 130 -17.59 6.78 -0.77
C VAL A 130 -16.99 5.53 -0.13
N ALA A 131 -16.79 5.52 1.18
CA ALA A 131 -16.29 4.36 1.90
C ALA A 131 -17.24 3.15 1.79
N ALA A 132 -18.54 3.35 1.96
CA ALA A 132 -19.53 2.28 1.86
C ALA A 132 -19.61 1.67 0.45
N GLU A 133 -19.48 2.50 -0.60
CA GLU A 133 -19.66 2.08 -2.00
C GLU A 133 -18.38 1.60 -2.67
N ARG A 134 -17.21 2.09 -2.24
CA ARG A 134 -15.95 1.99 -2.99
C ARG A 134 -14.81 1.29 -2.25
N THR A 135 -14.97 0.96 -0.96
CA THR A 135 -13.92 0.23 -0.24
C THR A 135 -13.76 -1.18 -0.79
N VAL A 136 -12.58 -1.45 -1.34
CA VAL A 136 -12.24 -2.76 -1.91
C VAL A 136 -11.37 -3.58 -0.96
N ALA A 137 -10.55 -2.92 -0.15
CA ALA A 137 -9.70 -3.59 0.83
C ALA A 137 -9.37 -2.68 2.02
N SER A 138 -9.12 -3.32 3.16
CA SER A 138 -8.47 -2.72 4.32
C SER A 138 -7.15 -3.45 4.55
N LEU A 139 -6.05 -2.72 4.44
CA LEU A 139 -4.69 -3.26 4.59
C LEU A 139 -4.17 -2.97 6.00
N PRO A 140 -3.70 -4.00 6.73
CA PRO A 140 -3.15 -3.81 8.07
C PRO A 140 -1.81 -3.06 8.03
N GLY A 141 -1.47 -2.39 9.13
CA GLY A 141 -0.22 -1.65 9.27
C GLY A 141 1.03 -2.54 9.15
N SER A 142 0.93 -3.81 9.51
CA SER A 142 2.02 -4.79 9.34
C SER A 142 2.50 -4.96 7.89
N MET A 143 1.64 -4.67 6.89
CA MET A 143 2.00 -4.73 5.47
C MET A 143 2.43 -3.37 4.89
N LEU A 144 2.21 -2.29 5.62
CA LEU A 144 2.38 -0.92 5.12
C LEU A 144 3.43 -0.12 5.91
N GLY A 145 3.68 -0.50 7.16
CA GLY A 145 4.51 0.26 8.10
C GLY A 145 6.01 0.06 7.92
N CYS A 146 6.42 -1.03 7.27
CA CYS A 146 7.83 -1.31 7.00
C CYS A 146 8.03 -1.69 5.54
N PRO A 147 9.16 -1.27 4.92
CA PRO A 147 9.50 -1.66 3.56
C PRO A 147 10.08 -3.09 3.55
N ASP A 148 9.21 -4.08 3.67
CA ASP A 148 9.53 -5.49 3.72
C ASP A 148 8.74 -6.32 2.69
N PRO A 149 9.04 -7.63 2.52
CA PRO A 149 8.35 -8.50 1.56
C PRO A 149 6.85 -8.68 1.80
N ALA A 150 6.30 -8.36 3.00
CA ALA A 150 4.87 -8.42 3.27
C ALA A 150 4.07 -7.39 2.44
N ALA A 151 4.73 -6.33 1.96
CA ALA A 151 4.11 -5.39 1.03
C ALA A 151 3.58 -6.05 -0.25
N ALA A 152 4.17 -7.17 -0.70
CA ALA A 152 3.68 -7.94 -1.85
C ALA A 152 2.37 -8.70 -1.52
N GLU A 153 2.09 -9.01 -0.27
CA GLU A 153 0.80 -9.58 0.17
C GLU A 153 -0.32 -8.54 0.00
N ALA A 154 -0.02 -7.27 0.28
CA ALA A 154 -0.97 -6.18 0.03
C ALA A 154 -1.34 -6.08 -1.46
N VAL A 155 -0.38 -6.26 -2.36
CA VAL A 155 -0.64 -6.30 -3.82
C VAL A 155 -1.54 -7.48 -4.18
N GLU A 156 -1.29 -8.67 -3.63
CA GLU A 156 -2.09 -9.88 -3.86
C GLU A 156 -3.53 -9.72 -3.35
N ILE A 157 -3.71 -9.15 -2.15
CA ILE A 157 -5.03 -8.82 -1.59
C ILE A 157 -5.80 -7.88 -2.52
N LEU A 158 -5.15 -6.83 -3.01
CA LEU A 158 -5.77 -5.88 -3.94
C LEU A 158 -6.14 -6.55 -5.26
N ALA A 159 -5.23 -7.34 -5.83
CA ALA A 159 -5.48 -8.05 -7.10
C ALA A 159 -6.67 -9.01 -7.01
N ALA A 160 -6.83 -9.70 -5.87
CA ALA A 160 -7.96 -10.61 -5.63
C ALA A 160 -9.32 -9.90 -5.57
N LYS A 161 -9.34 -8.58 -5.39
CA LYS A 161 -10.56 -7.74 -5.36
C LYS A 161 -10.86 -7.06 -6.69
N ALA A 162 -10.02 -7.30 -7.71
CA ALA A 162 -10.25 -6.73 -9.03
C ALA A 162 -11.56 -7.29 -9.64
N PRO A 163 -12.34 -6.45 -10.31
CA PRO A 163 -13.54 -6.92 -11.03
C PRO A 163 -13.14 -7.85 -12.16
N ARG A 164 -13.87 -8.94 -12.31
CA ARG A 164 -13.69 -9.92 -13.40
C ARG A 164 -14.08 -9.33 -14.76
#